data_ec1a3975cee53f3ea4a48b0ae3e7fd78
#
_entry.id   ec1a3975cee53f3ea4a48b0ae3e7fd78
#
_cell.length_a   1.000
_cell.length_b   1.000
_cell.length_c   1.000
_cell.angle_alpha   90.00
_cell.angle_beta   90.00
_cell.angle_gamma   90.00
#
_symmetry.space_group_name_H-M   'P 1'
#
loop_
_entity.id
_entity.type
_entity.pdbx_description
1 polymer ?
#
loop_
_entity_poly.entity_id
_entity_poly.type
_entity_poly.pdbx_seq_one_letter_code
_entity_poly.pdbx_strand_id
1 'polypeptide(L)'
;MSPLGHIASATGTLTEHMSDMTTTTRIHALLEKERTLLFPGVYDALGAKLVERAGFPLTFISGYSVAASHLGLPDFGYLTQTEIVAATRRVCASVSIPIIIDADTGYGNALIVIRTVNELIEAGAAGIFLEDQIWPKRCGHMKGKRVIPIEEHVQKIRAAVDARRNRDFFIVARTDARQVTGLDDAIRRCRRYREAGADALFVEGPRSVEELATIARELPPPLVANMLEGGVTPLLTKEELESLGFQLIVCPLTALYASAKAMQEIFGLLKTGGTTRAAMDRLLPFQQFHDIIDLDGYYALDERYRAPDDTPGSS
;
A
#
# COMPACT_ATOMS: atom_id res chain seq x y z
N MET A 1 54.94 -16.00 36.85
CA MET A 1 55.22 -16.36 35.46
C MET A 1 53.85 -16.67 34.83
N SER A 2 53.32 -15.72 34.12
CA SER A 2 52.07 -15.85 33.36
C SER A 2 52.37 -15.52 31.92
N PRO A 3 51.93 -16.30 30.92
CA PRO A 3 52.06 -15.89 29.54
C PRO A 3 50.72 -15.25 29.06
N LEU A 4 50.82 -13.99 28.72
CA LEU A 4 49.81 -13.27 27.96
C LEU A 4 49.74 -13.82 26.53
N GLY A 5 48.64 -14.45 26.18
CA GLY A 5 48.35 -14.87 24.82
C GLY A 5 47.89 -13.68 23.96
N HIS A 6 48.52 -13.50 22.80
CA HIS A 6 48.22 -12.50 21.79
C HIS A 6 46.81 -12.74 21.22
N ILE A 7 45.94 -11.73 21.32
CA ILE A 7 44.70 -11.64 20.53
C ILE A 7 45.09 -11.06 19.18
N ALA A 8 45.06 -11.90 18.17
CA ALA A 8 45.20 -11.48 16.75
C ALA A 8 43.98 -10.68 16.32
N SER A 9 44.23 -9.46 15.86
CA SER A 9 43.30 -8.55 15.21
C SER A 9 42.84 -9.16 13.87
N ALA A 10 41.59 -9.65 13.82
CA ALA A 10 40.95 -10.00 12.56
C ALA A 10 40.20 -8.77 12.02
N THR A 11 40.95 -7.85 11.40
CA THR A 11 40.41 -6.87 10.47
C THR A 11 40.23 -7.55 9.11
N GLY A 12 39.22 -8.39 9.00
CA GLY A 12 38.72 -8.88 7.73
C GLY A 12 37.79 -7.83 7.13
N THR A 13 38.16 -7.27 6.00
CA THR A 13 37.43 -6.36 5.15
C THR A 13 36.05 -6.94 4.77
N LEU A 14 35.00 -6.33 5.32
CA LEU A 14 33.59 -6.55 4.93
C LEU A 14 33.24 -5.78 3.64
N THR A 15 34.09 -5.87 2.64
CA THR A 15 33.84 -5.34 1.30
C THR A 15 34.20 -6.43 0.31
N GLU A 16 33.20 -7.23 -0.05
CA GLU A 16 33.09 -7.99 -1.29
C GLU A 16 32.02 -9.07 -1.11
N HIS A 17 30.76 -8.73 -1.47
CA HIS A 17 29.76 -9.55 -2.13
C HIS A 17 28.37 -8.88 -2.01
N MET A 18 28.28 -7.63 -2.50
CA MET A 18 26.98 -7.17 -3.01
C MET A 18 26.91 -7.56 -4.49
N SER A 19 26.81 -8.85 -4.76
CA SER A 19 26.40 -9.31 -6.08
C SER A 19 24.91 -8.98 -6.26
N ASP A 20 24.63 -8.35 -7.37
CA ASP A 20 23.40 -8.00 -8.06
C ASP A 20 22.29 -9.07 -7.94
N MET A 21 21.74 -9.27 -6.75
CA MET A 21 20.55 -10.10 -6.53
C MET A 21 19.33 -9.20 -6.46
N THR A 22 18.85 -8.73 -7.62
CA THR A 22 17.51 -8.21 -7.74
C THR A 22 16.52 -9.30 -7.34
N THR A 23 15.92 -9.16 -6.17
CA THR A 23 14.90 -10.12 -5.71
C THR A 23 13.66 -9.97 -6.59
N THR A 24 13.37 -10.96 -7.43
CA THR A 24 12.12 -10.99 -8.20
C THR A 24 10.96 -11.27 -7.26
N THR A 25 9.97 -10.36 -7.22
CA THR A 25 8.77 -10.48 -6.38
C THR A 25 7.56 -10.91 -7.21
N ARG A 26 6.46 -11.31 -6.52
CA ARG A 26 5.15 -11.56 -7.18
C ARG A 26 4.69 -10.34 -8.00
N ILE A 27 4.99 -9.11 -7.54
CA ILE A 27 4.61 -7.88 -8.26
C ILE A 27 5.43 -7.74 -9.54
N HIS A 28 6.73 -8.08 -9.54
CA HIS A 28 7.52 -8.13 -10.77
C HIS A 28 6.94 -9.14 -11.77
N ALA A 29 6.59 -10.34 -11.31
CA ALA A 29 5.97 -11.35 -12.17
C ALA A 29 4.62 -10.89 -12.78
N LEU A 30 3.82 -10.14 -12.00
CA LEU A 30 2.60 -9.53 -12.52
C LEU A 30 2.89 -8.47 -13.59
N LEU A 31 3.91 -7.62 -13.38
CA LEU A 31 4.31 -6.58 -14.33
C LEU A 31 4.87 -7.19 -15.62
N GLU A 32 5.59 -8.31 -15.56
CA GLU A 32 6.04 -9.05 -16.74
C GLU A 32 4.87 -9.59 -17.57
N LYS A 33 3.81 -10.07 -16.89
CA LYS A 33 2.63 -10.63 -17.54
C LYS A 33 1.73 -9.55 -18.14
N GLU A 34 1.44 -8.48 -17.38
CA GLU A 34 0.37 -7.52 -17.70
C GLU A 34 0.87 -6.13 -18.13
N ARG A 35 2.18 -5.90 -18.09
CA ARG A 35 2.86 -4.63 -18.39
C ARG A 35 2.42 -3.46 -17.51
N THR A 36 1.10 -3.25 -17.35
CA THR A 36 0.53 -2.16 -16.57
C THR A 36 -0.57 -2.69 -15.65
N LEU A 37 -0.40 -2.48 -14.34
CA LEU A 37 -1.32 -2.89 -13.30
C LEU A 37 -2.14 -1.69 -12.81
N LEU A 38 -3.46 -1.75 -13.00
CA LEU A 38 -4.41 -0.86 -12.36
C LEU A 38 -4.95 -1.56 -11.11
N PHE A 39 -4.90 -0.88 -9.96
CA PHE A 39 -5.37 -1.45 -8.70
C PHE A 39 -5.99 -0.41 -7.77
N PRO A 40 -7.15 -0.73 -7.17
CA PRO A 40 -7.82 0.15 -6.22
C PRO A 40 -7.19 0.04 -4.84
N GLY A 41 -7.38 1.11 -4.03
CA GLY A 41 -7.08 1.11 -2.61
C GLY A 41 -8.25 0.60 -1.77
N VAL A 42 -7.92 -0.10 -0.68
CA VAL A 42 -8.85 -0.62 0.31
C VAL A 42 -8.42 -0.22 1.71
N TYR A 43 -9.27 -0.45 2.71
CA TYR A 43 -8.99 -0.14 4.11
C TYR A 43 -9.45 -1.25 5.08
N ASP A 44 -10.11 -2.29 4.54
CA ASP A 44 -10.60 -3.43 5.32
C ASP A 44 -10.64 -4.72 4.49
N ALA A 45 -10.94 -5.82 5.16
CA ALA A 45 -11.01 -7.16 4.58
C ALA A 45 -12.17 -7.31 3.57
N LEU A 46 -13.31 -6.62 3.81
CA LEU A 46 -14.44 -6.68 2.89
C LEU A 46 -14.09 -6.00 1.56
N GLY A 47 -13.48 -4.82 1.62
CA GLY A 47 -12.99 -4.12 0.43
C GLY A 47 -12.01 -4.97 -0.37
N ALA A 48 -11.06 -5.64 0.30
CA ALA A 48 -10.10 -6.52 -0.36
C ALA A 48 -10.76 -7.71 -1.08
N LYS A 49 -11.73 -8.37 -0.44
CA LYS A 49 -12.53 -9.44 -1.07
C LYS A 49 -13.29 -8.96 -2.30
N LEU A 50 -13.85 -7.75 -2.25
CA LEU A 50 -14.54 -7.16 -3.40
C LEU A 50 -13.58 -6.84 -4.55
N VAL A 51 -12.37 -6.36 -4.27
CA VAL A 51 -11.32 -6.11 -5.27
C VAL A 51 -10.89 -7.43 -5.93
N GLU A 52 -10.61 -8.47 -5.15
CA GLU A 52 -10.24 -9.79 -5.67
C GLU A 52 -11.36 -10.40 -6.54
N ARG A 53 -12.62 -10.33 -6.08
CA ARG A 53 -13.79 -10.79 -6.86
C ARG A 53 -14.03 -9.99 -8.14
N ALA A 54 -13.65 -8.72 -8.17
CA ALA A 54 -13.69 -7.89 -9.37
C ALA A 54 -12.57 -8.25 -10.38
N GLY A 55 -11.63 -9.14 -10.01
CA GLY A 55 -10.58 -9.65 -10.89
C GLY A 55 -9.32 -8.79 -10.93
N PHE A 56 -9.14 -7.87 -9.99
CA PHE A 56 -7.88 -7.13 -9.91
C PHE A 56 -6.76 -8.04 -9.39
N PRO A 57 -5.58 -8.03 -10.05
CA PRO A 57 -4.46 -8.90 -9.66
C PRO A 57 -3.66 -8.38 -8.46
N LEU A 58 -3.94 -7.16 -8.01
CA LEU A 58 -3.21 -6.43 -6.98
C LEU A 58 -4.16 -5.46 -6.27
N THR A 59 -3.93 -5.17 -4.98
CA THR A 59 -4.60 -4.09 -4.27
C THR A 59 -3.64 -3.32 -3.36
N PHE A 60 -4.12 -2.24 -2.76
CA PHE A 60 -3.33 -1.30 -1.96
C PHE A 60 -4.06 -0.98 -0.65
N ILE A 61 -3.38 -1.03 0.49
CA ILE A 61 -3.93 -0.46 1.73
C ILE A 61 -3.54 1.01 1.80
N SER A 62 -4.55 1.88 1.67
CA SER A 62 -4.39 3.33 1.74
C SER A 62 -4.38 3.81 3.18
N GLY A 63 -3.28 4.44 3.62
CA GLY A 63 -3.17 5.06 4.95
C GLY A 63 -4.25 6.12 5.18
N TYR A 64 -4.55 6.95 4.17
CA TYR A 64 -5.67 7.89 4.21
C TYR A 64 -7.01 7.19 4.50
N SER A 65 -7.30 6.11 3.78
CA SER A 65 -8.56 5.39 3.91
C SER A 65 -8.68 4.71 5.28
N VAL A 66 -7.57 4.16 5.80
CA VAL A 66 -7.51 3.57 7.15
C VAL A 66 -7.71 4.66 8.22
N ALA A 67 -7.04 5.83 8.11
CA ALA A 67 -7.25 6.94 9.05
C ALA A 67 -8.70 7.39 9.07
N ALA A 68 -9.31 7.59 7.91
CA ALA A 68 -10.71 8.01 7.79
C ALA A 68 -11.69 6.97 8.33
N SER A 69 -11.50 5.67 8.02
CA SER A 69 -12.45 4.62 8.40
C SER A 69 -12.29 4.15 9.84
N HIS A 70 -11.06 4.05 10.36
CA HIS A 70 -10.81 3.53 11.71
C HIS A 70 -10.85 4.62 12.77
N LEU A 71 -10.37 5.84 12.45
CA LEU A 71 -10.25 6.93 13.41
C LEU A 71 -11.29 8.05 13.20
N GLY A 72 -11.92 8.13 12.02
CA GLY A 72 -12.78 9.25 11.63
C GLY A 72 -11.97 10.56 11.51
N LEU A 73 -10.66 10.48 11.26
CA LEU A 73 -9.75 11.61 11.25
C LEU A 73 -9.13 11.82 9.84
N PRO A 74 -8.73 13.05 9.51
CA PRO A 74 -8.00 13.32 8.29
C PRO A 74 -6.58 12.72 8.36
N ASP A 75 -5.98 12.51 7.18
CA ASP A 75 -4.64 11.93 7.05
C ASP A 75 -3.52 12.94 7.37
N PHE A 76 -3.22 13.08 8.68
CA PHE A 76 -2.21 13.97 9.25
C PHE A 76 -1.18 13.22 10.11
N GLY A 77 -0.89 11.97 9.78
CA GLY A 77 0.06 11.15 10.54
C GLY A 77 -0.49 10.71 11.90
N TYR A 78 -1.80 10.54 12.04
CA TYR A 78 -2.42 10.00 13.27
C TYR A 78 -2.26 8.50 13.40
N LEU A 79 -2.19 7.78 12.27
CA LEU A 79 -1.96 6.34 12.30
C LEU A 79 -0.58 6.00 12.83
N THR A 80 -0.54 5.05 13.74
CA THR A 80 0.70 4.47 14.25
C THR A 80 1.13 3.26 13.40
N GLN A 81 2.41 2.89 13.48
CA GLN A 81 2.92 1.65 12.89
C GLN A 81 2.09 0.43 13.32
N THR A 82 1.76 0.32 14.60
CA THR A 82 0.99 -0.82 15.14
C THR A 82 -0.40 -0.93 14.51
N GLU A 83 -1.07 0.21 14.30
CA GLU A 83 -2.40 0.24 13.69
C GLU A 83 -2.37 -0.19 12.23
N ILE A 84 -1.40 0.29 11.44
CA ILE A 84 -1.29 -0.10 10.04
C ILE A 84 -0.88 -1.58 9.89
N VAL A 85 0.02 -2.09 10.72
CA VAL A 85 0.39 -3.52 10.76
C VAL A 85 -0.81 -4.39 11.13
N ALA A 86 -1.63 -3.97 12.11
CA ALA A 86 -2.84 -4.68 12.49
C ALA A 86 -3.91 -4.69 11.38
N ALA A 87 -4.08 -3.57 10.67
CA ALA A 87 -4.94 -3.50 9.49
C ALA A 87 -4.42 -4.41 8.38
N THR A 88 -3.12 -4.33 8.07
CA THR A 88 -2.44 -5.17 7.07
C THR A 88 -2.68 -6.65 7.32
N ARG A 89 -2.46 -7.13 8.55
CA ARG A 89 -2.65 -8.55 8.90
C ARG A 89 -4.07 -9.03 8.61
N ARG A 90 -5.10 -8.25 8.97
CA ARG A 90 -6.50 -8.61 8.72
C ARG A 90 -6.84 -8.64 7.23
N VAL A 91 -6.35 -7.65 6.49
CA VAL A 91 -6.63 -7.52 5.05
C VAL A 91 -5.88 -8.61 4.26
N CYS A 92 -4.59 -8.81 4.52
CA CYS A 92 -3.79 -9.85 3.83
C CYS A 92 -4.30 -11.27 4.11
N ALA A 93 -4.84 -11.53 5.30
CA ALA A 93 -5.43 -12.84 5.63
C ALA A 93 -6.76 -13.12 4.91
N SER A 94 -7.39 -12.13 4.27
CA SER A 94 -8.72 -12.26 3.68
C SER A 94 -8.73 -12.57 2.18
N VAL A 95 -7.60 -12.42 1.49
CA VAL A 95 -7.47 -12.57 0.03
C VAL A 95 -6.15 -13.24 -0.35
N SER A 96 -6.06 -13.72 -1.60
CA SER A 96 -4.87 -14.36 -2.15
C SER A 96 -4.00 -13.43 -3.00
N ILE A 97 -4.60 -12.34 -3.53
CA ILE A 97 -3.87 -11.36 -4.33
C ILE A 97 -2.84 -10.60 -3.49
N PRO A 98 -1.67 -10.22 -4.06
CA PRO A 98 -0.69 -9.42 -3.35
C PRO A 98 -1.24 -8.04 -2.98
N ILE A 99 -0.74 -7.50 -1.85
CA ILE A 99 -1.16 -6.20 -1.33
C ILE A 99 0.05 -5.33 -1.06
N ILE A 100 0.06 -4.11 -1.60
CA ILE A 100 1.03 -3.07 -1.26
C ILE A 100 0.44 -2.20 -0.14
N ILE A 101 1.28 -1.77 0.79
CA ILE A 101 0.86 -1.01 1.98
C ILE A 101 1.40 0.42 1.90
N ASP A 102 0.59 1.40 2.25
CA ASP A 102 1.05 2.74 2.56
C ASP A 102 1.77 2.72 3.91
N ALA A 103 3.09 2.75 3.87
CA ALA A 103 3.92 2.76 5.07
C ALA A 103 4.30 4.20 5.49
N ASP A 104 3.63 5.21 4.96
CA ASP A 104 3.92 6.61 5.23
C ASP A 104 5.42 6.92 5.12
N THR A 105 6.00 7.57 6.14
CA THR A 105 7.43 7.90 6.20
C THR A 105 8.30 6.75 6.78
N GLY A 106 7.70 5.58 7.03
CA GLY A 106 8.32 4.44 7.73
C GLY A 106 8.27 4.55 9.26
N TYR A 107 7.50 5.50 9.79
CA TYR A 107 7.22 5.74 11.22
C TYR A 107 8.44 6.14 12.05
N GLY A 108 9.56 6.50 11.44
CA GLY A 108 10.75 6.96 12.15
C GLY A 108 11.99 7.06 11.26
N ASN A 109 13.16 6.88 11.85
CA ASN A 109 14.44 6.84 11.13
C ASN A 109 14.68 5.49 10.43
N ALA A 110 15.83 5.30 9.81
CA ALA A 110 16.20 4.08 9.10
C ALA A 110 16.10 2.80 9.97
N LEU A 111 16.39 2.88 11.26
CA LEU A 111 16.29 1.72 12.18
C LEU A 111 14.81 1.32 12.39
N ILE A 112 13.92 2.30 12.50
CA ILE A 112 12.48 2.03 12.61
C ILE A 112 11.92 1.49 11.29
N VAL A 113 12.42 1.95 10.13
CA VAL A 113 12.06 1.39 8.82
C VAL A 113 12.38 -0.11 8.76
N ILE A 114 13.51 -0.57 9.28
CA ILE A 114 13.85 -2.01 9.35
C ILE A 114 12.76 -2.77 10.11
N ARG A 115 12.35 -2.25 11.27
CA ARG A 115 11.27 -2.85 12.07
C ARG A 115 9.94 -2.86 11.29
N THR A 116 9.56 -1.73 10.71
CA THR A 116 8.32 -1.59 9.93
C THR A 116 8.23 -2.59 8.79
N VAL A 117 9.31 -2.72 8.01
CA VAL A 117 9.37 -3.68 6.89
C VAL A 117 9.22 -5.12 7.38
N ASN A 118 9.93 -5.50 8.46
CA ASN A 118 9.82 -6.85 9.01
C ASN A 118 8.38 -7.16 9.48
N GLU A 119 7.77 -6.26 10.25
CA GLU A 119 6.40 -6.46 10.76
C GLU A 119 5.35 -6.49 9.63
N LEU A 120 5.52 -5.69 8.57
CA LEU A 120 4.61 -5.72 7.42
C LEU A 120 4.77 -7.00 6.59
N ILE A 121 5.99 -7.50 6.39
CA ILE A 121 6.23 -8.80 5.75
C ILE A 121 5.58 -9.94 6.57
N GLU A 122 5.75 -9.95 7.89
CA GLU A 122 5.12 -10.92 8.78
C GLU A 122 3.59 -10.81 8.81
N ALA A 123 3.05 -9.61 8.55
CA ALA A 123 1.62 -9.39 8.38
C ALA A 123 1.07 -9.86 7.02
N GLY A 124 1.93 -10.27 6.06
CA GLY A 124 1.54 -10.79 4.76
C GLY A 124 1.60 -9.78 3.61
N ALA A 125 2.13 -8.57 3.84
CA ALA A 125 2.29 -7.56 2.80
C ALA A 125 3.23 -8.02 1.69
N ALA A 126 2.89 -7.69 0.43
CA ALA A 126 3.72 -7.96 -0.74
C ALA A 126 4.63 -6.78 -1.10
N GLY A 127 4.45 -5.62 -0.49
CA GLY A 127 5.28 -4.44 -0.71
C GLY A 127 4.81 -3.23 0.08
N ILE A 128 5.55 -2.14 -0.06
CA ILE A 128 5.26 -0.86 0.60
C ILE A 128 5.41 0.32 -0.37
N PHE A 129 4.67 1.41 -0.08
CA PHE A 129 5.05 2.76 -0.44
C PHE A 129 5.75 3.40 0.75
N LEU A 130 6.90 4.03 0.53
CA LEU A 130 7.69 4.72 1.54
C LEU A 130 8.01 6.12 1.05
N GLU A 131 7.53 7.15 1.78
CA GLU A 131 7.60 8.55 1.34
C GLU A 131 8.64 9.38 2.12
N ASP A 132 9.12 10.46 1.48
CA ASP A 132 10.15 11.35 2.01
C ASP A 132 9.61 12.57 2.78
N GLN A 133 8.38 12.52 3.29
CA GLN A 133 7.85 13.62 4.09
C GLN A 133 8.49 13.71 5.48
N ILE A 134 8.48 14.92 6.05
CA ILE A 134 8.78 15.13 7.48
C ILE A 134 7.56 14.72 8.30
N TRP A 135 7.78 13.91 9.35
CA TRP A 135 6.72 13.54 10.28
C TRP A 135 6.34 14.73 11.21
N PRO A 136 5.05 14.92 11.57
CA PRO A 136 3.88 14.21 11.03
C PRO A 136 3.58 14.61 9.58
N LYS A 137 3.35 13.58 8.77
CA LYS A 137 3.09 13.73 7.33
C LYS A 137 1.67 14.26 7.06
N ARG A 138 1.39 14.58 5.80
CA ARG A 138 0.06 14.93 5.31
C ARG A 138 -0.22 14.19 4.02
N CYS A 139 -1.50 13.98 3.70
CA CYS A 139 -1.87 13.41 2.40
C CYS A 139 -1.19 14.16 1.24
N GLY A 140 -0.72 13.41 0.24
CA GLY A 140 0.04 13.92 -0.90
C GLY A 140 -0.63 15.05 -1.69
N HIS A 141 -1.96 15.13 -1.67
CA HIS A 141 -2.73 16.18 -2.32
C HIS A 141 -3.08 17.40 -1.41
N MET A 142 -2.68 17.35 -0.13
CA MET A 142 -2.89 18.45 0.82
C MET A 142 -1.74 19.46 0.80
N LYS A 143 -2.02 20.69 1.30
CA LYS A 143 -1.02 21.77 1.41
C LYS A 143 -0.17 21.64 2.68
N GLY A 144 1.01 22.29 2.64
CA GLY A 144 1.88 22.43 3.82
C GLY A 144 2.74 21.22 4.11
N LYS A 145 2.98 20.34 3.13
CA LYS A 145 3.96 19.27 3.21
C LYS A 145 5.38 19.83 3.32
N ARG A 146 6.27 19.04 3.90
CA ARG A 146 7.71 19.27 3.93
C ARG A 146 8.40 17.94 3.68
N VAL A 147 9.57 17.97 3.04
CA VAL A 147 10.36 16.78 2.75
C VAL A 147 11.66 16.77 3.54
N ILE A 148 12.11 15.59 3.92
CA ILE A 148 13.41 15.37 4.56
C ILE A 148 14.55 15.56 3.53
N PRO A 149 15.81 15.72 3.98
CA PRO A 149 16.97 15.70 3.10
C PRO A 149 17.01 14.41 2.27
N ILE A 150 17.46 14.52 1.03
CA ILE A 150 17.55 13.38 0.08
C ILE A 150 18.32 12.19 0.69
N GLU A 151 19.47 12.47 1.30
CA GLU A 151 20.34 11.45 1.84
C GLU A 151 19.71 10.71 3.02
N GLU A 152 18.88 11.37 3.79
CA GLU A 152 18.12 10.73 4.88
C GLU A 152 17.14 9.69 4.33
N HIS A 153 16.38 10.04 3.27
CA HIS A 153 15.45 9.09 2.65
C HIS A 153 16.18 7.96 1.91
N VAL A 154 17.32 8.25 1.26
CA VAL A 154 18.22 7.23 0.69
C VAL A 154 18.59 6.19 1.74
N GLN A 155 18.93 6.59 2.98
CA GLN A 155 19.23 5.64 4.04
C GLN A 155 17.99 4.84 4.47
N LYS A 156 16.80 5.45 4.47
CA LYS A 156 15.54 4.72 4.74
C LYS A 156 15.25 3.67 3.66
N ILE A 157 15.45 4.00 2.39
CA ILE A 157 15.30 3.03 1.28
C ILE A 157 16.30 1.89 1.42
N ARG A 158 17.59 2.19 1.65
CA ARG A 158 18.62 1.15 1.89
C ARG A 158 18.25 0.24 3.05
N ALA A 159 17.80 0.83 4.17
CA ALA A 159 17.35 0.08 5.33
C ALA A 159 16.15 -0.84 5.02
N ALA A 160 15.22 -0.39 4.18
CA ALA A 160 14.10 -1.21 3.72
C ALA A 160 14.58 -2.37 2.82
N VAL A 161 15.51 -2.12 1.91
CA VAL A 161 16.13 -3.12 1.04
C VAL A 161 16.88 -4.16 1.85
N ASP A 162 17.70 -3.73 2.80
CA ASP A 162 18.44 -4.62 3.70
C ASP A 162 17.51 -5.46 4.58
N ALA A 163 16.44 -4.84 5.10
CA ALA A 163 15.44 -5.55 5.90
C ALA A 163 14.68 -6.58 5.07
N ARG A 164 14.36 -6.28 3.82
CA ARG A 164 13.72 -7.22 2.90
C ARG A 164 14.53 -8.49 2.69
N ARG A 165 15.85 -8.36 2.54
CA ARG A 165 16.74 -9.48 2.13
C ARG A 165 16.28 -10.10 0.82
N ASN A 166 16.09 -11.43 0.80
CA ASN A 166 15.59 -12.22 -0.35
C ASN A 166 14.10 -12.56 -0.26
N ARG A 167 13.33 -11.86 0.62
CA ARG A 167 11.89 -12.11 0.76
C ARG A 167 11.12 -11.45 -0.39
N ASP A 168 9.96 -12.03 -0.74
CA ASP A 168 9.02 -11.49 -1.72
C ASP A 168 8.37 -10.20 -1.17
N PHE A 169 9.02 -9.06 -1.41
CA PHE A 169 8.56 -7.77 -0.90
C PHE A 169 9.02 -6.62 -1.79
N PHE A 170 8.09 -5.88 -2.36
CA PHE A 170 8.31 -4.82 -3.35
C PHE A 170 8.38 -3.43 -2.69
N ILE A 171 9.39 -2.65 -3.01
CA ILE A 171 9.64 -1.35 -2.37
C ILE A 171 9.42 -0.23 -3.38
N VAL A 172 8.38 0.57 -3.17
CA VAL A 172 8.11 1.80 -3.93
C VAL A 172 8.64 3.00 -3.16
N ALA A 173 9.61 3.69 -3.73
CA ALA A 173 10.09 4.95 -3.19
C ALA A 173 9.26 6.11 -3.72
N ARG A 174 8.55 6.79 -2.80
CA ARG A 174 7.71 7.96 -3.09
C ARG A 174 8.42 9.24 -2.69
N THR A 175 8.28 10.27 -3.53
CA THR A 175 8.65 11.63 -3.18
C THR A 175 7.47 12.59 -3.26
N ASP A 176 7.32 13.42 -2.26
CA ASP A 176 6.36 14.53 -2.21
C ASP A 176 7.01 15.88 -2.57
N ALA A 177 8.25 15.85 -3.03
CA ALA A 177 9.05 17.04 -3.36
C ALA A 177 8.46 17.89 -4.48
N ARG A 178 7.67 17.28 -5.41
CA ARG A 178 7.06 18.04 -6.51
C ARG A 178 6.30 19.28 -6.03
N GLN A 179 5.55 19.18 -4.93
CA GLN A 179 4.78 20.29 -4.37
C GLN A 179 5.63 21.22 -3.48
N VAL A 180 6.75 20.74 -2.95
CA VAL A 180 7.56 21.43 -1.94
C VAL A 180 8.72 22.19 -2.61
N THR A 181 9.48 21.51 -3.47
CA THR A 181 10.73 21.99 -4.07
C THR A 181 10.72 21.97 -5.61
N GLY A 182 9.67 21.43 -6.22
CA GLY A 182 9.49 21.40 -7.67
C GLY A 182 9.74 20.05 -8.32
N LEU A 183 9.40 19.95 -9.61
CA LEU A 183 9.46 18.70 -10.37
C LEU A 183 10.90 18.20 -10.55
N ASP A 184 11.85 19.10 -10.85
CA ASP A 184 13.26 18.74 -11.08
C ASP A 184 13.89 18.11 -9.83
N ASP A 185 13.58 18.64 -8.63
CA ASP A 185 14.05 18.05 -7.37
C ASP A 185 13.38 16.68 -7.13
N ALA A 186 12.09 16.52 -7.42
CA ALA A 186 11.40 15.24 -7.30
C ALA A 186 12.03 14.19 -8.22
N ILE A 187 12.35 14.52 -9.46
CA ILE A 187 13.03 13.63 -10.42
C ILE A 187 14.43 13.26 -9.91
N ARG A 188 15.20 14.27 -9.45
CA ARG A 188 16.53 14.03 -8.87
C ARG A 188 16.49 13.09 -7.68
N ARG A 189 15.50 13.24 -6.78
CA ARG A 189 15.26 12.37 -5.63
C ARG A 189 14.96 10.94 -6.06
N CYS A 190 14.03 10.75 -7.00
CA CYS A 190 13.67 9.44 -7.50
C CYS A 190 14.87 8.69 -8.10
N ARG A 191 15.75 9.36 -8.85
CA ARG A 191 17.00 8.73 -9.36
C ARG A 191 17.85 8.19 -8.21
N ARG A 192 18.06 9.00 -7.14
CA ARG A 192 18.82 8.57 -5.96
C ARG A 192 18.15 7.42 -5.20
N TYR A 193 16.81 7.38 -5.18
CA TYR A 193 16.05 6.31 -4.56
C TYR A 193 16.15 4.99 -5.36
N ARG A 194 16.19 5.08 -6.70
CA ARG A 194 16.49 3.92 -7.56
C ARG A 194 17.89 3.38 -7.30
N GLU A 195 18.89 4.24 -7.23
CA GLU A 195 20.28 3.86 -6.89
C GLU A 195 20.38 3.23 -5.49
N ALA A 196 19.49 3.57 -4.58
CA ALA A 196 19.40 2.98 -3.24
C ALA A 196 18.71 1.60 -3.20
N GLY A 197 18.15 1.14 -4.33
CA GLY A 197 17.56 -0.20 -4.48
C GLY A 197 16.03 -0.25 -4.45
N ALA A 198 15.33 0.88 -4.64
CA ALA A 198 13.87 0.87 -4.80
C ALA A 198 13.46 0.12 -6.07
N ASP A 199 12.40 -0.70 -5.98
CA ASP A 199 11.88 -1.48 -7.11
C ASP A 199 11.00 -0.65 -8.04
N ALA A 200 10.32 0.39 -7.53
CA ALA A 200 9.55 1.35 -8.32
C ALA A 200 9.69 2.77 -7.76
N LEU A 201 9.37 3.76 -8.60
CA LEU A 201 9.47 5.17 -8.28
C LEU A 201 8.10 5.84 -8.36
N PHE A 202 7.83 6.74 -7.42
CA PHE A 202 6.58 7.46 -7.34
C PHE A 202 6.82 8.95 -7.06
N VAL A 203 6.48 9.80 -8.02
CA VAL A 203 6.42 11.24 -7.84
C VAL A 203 4.98 11.64 -7.55
N GLU A 204 4.70 12.10 -6.33
CA GLU A 204 3.35 12.46 -5.90
C GLU A 204 2.92 13.83 -6.43
N GLY A 205 1.69 13.90 -6.93
CA GLY A 205 0.99 15.13 -7.27
C GLY A 205 1.54 15.90 -8.50
N PRO A 206 1.90 15.24 -9.61
CA PRO A 206 2.10 15.95 -10.88
C PRO A 206 0.81 16.68 -11.28
N ARG A 207 0.93 17.89 -11.86
CA ARG A 207 -0.22 18.78 -12.07
C ARG A 207 -0.72 18.83 -13.49
N SER A 208 -0.04 18.17 -14.41
CA SER A 208 -0.43 18.13 -15.81
C SER A 208 0.04 16.85 -16.49
N VAL A 209 -0.50 16.59 -17.68
CA VAL A 209 -0.08 15.46 -18.51
C VAL A 209 1.37 15.61 -18.95
N GLU A 210 1.83 16.84 -19.19
CA GLU A 210 3.20 17.16 -19.56
C GLU A 210 4.19 16.85 -18.43
N GLU A 211 3.80 17.05 -17.18
CA GLU A 211 4.62 16.64 -16.02
C GLU A 211 4.69 15.12 -15.90
N LEU A 212 3.57 14.43 -16.10
CA LEU A 212 3.57 12.96 -16.16
C LEU A 212 4.48 12.43 -17.28
N ALA A 213 4.37 12.99 -18.49
CA ALA A 213 5.24 12.64 -19.62
C ALA A 213 6.72 12.92 -19.31
N THR A 214 7.02 14.03 -18.61
CA THR A 214 8.39 14.37 -18.21
C THR A 214 8.93 13.37 -17.19
N ILE A 215 8.14 12.99 -16.18
CA ILE A 215 8.50 11.97 -15.19
C ILE A 215 8.84 10.65 -15.88
N ALA A 216 7.98 10.21 -16.81
CA ALA A 216 8.16 8.94 -17.51
C ALA A 216 9.37 8.94 -18.45
N ARG A 217 9.72 10.06 -19.05
CA ARG A 217 10.92 10.21 -19.89
C ARG A 217 12.20 10.23 -19.07
N GLU A 218 12.18 10.85 -17.89
CA GLU A 218 13.37 11.16 -17.08
C GLU A 218 13.72 10.06 -16.06
N LEU A 219 12.78 9.18 -15.73
CA LEU A 219 12.96 8.14 -14.72
C LEU A 219 12.86 6.74 -15.29
N PRO A 220 13.68 5.80 -14.77
CA PRO A 220 13.57 4.40 -15.18
C PRO A 220 12.31 3.74 -14.60
N PRO A 221 11.63 2.87 -15.37
CA PRO A 221 10.49 2.10 -14.88
C PRO A 221 10.92 1.04 -13.83
N PRO A 222 9.97 0.46 -13.06
CA PRO A 222 8.54 0.77 -13.03
C PRO A 222 8.22 2.11 -12.35
N LEU A 223 7.17 2.80 -12.86
CA LEU A 223 6.70 4.08 -12.35
C LEU A 223 5.26 3.97 -11.84
N VAL A 224 4.95 4.68 -10.75
CA VAL A 224 3.62 4.73 -10.15
C VAL A 224 2.92 6.03 -10.53
N ALA A 225 1.66 5.93 -10.98
CA ALA A 225 0.73 7.05 -11.12
C ALA A 225 -0.41 6.93 -10.10
N ASN A 226 -0.70 8.01 -9.39
CA ASN A 226 -1.79 8.09 -8.42
C ASN A 226 -3.00 8.79 -9.04
N MET A 227 -4.08 8.02 -9.26
CA MET A 227 -5.34 8.51 -9.84
C MET A 227 -6.36 8.76 -8.74
N LEU A 228 -6.14 9.85 -8.01
CA LEU A 228 -7.02 10.30 -6.92
C LEU A 228 -8.14 11.19 -7.45
N GLU A 229 -9.39 10.80 -7.23
CA GLU A 229 -10.56 11.58 -7.60
C GLU A 229 -10.60 12.93 -6.88
N GLY A 230 -10.69 14.00 -7.65
CA GLY A 230 -10.66 15.38 -7.10
C GLY A 230 -9.30 15.85 -6.59
N GLY A 231 -8.24 15.10 -6.85
CA GLY A 231 -6.86 15.47 -6.53
C GLY A 231 -6.28 16.55 -7.47
N VAL A 232 -4.99 16.81 -7.33
CA VAL A 232 -4.28 17.81 -8.17
C VAL A 232 -3.77 17.23 -9.48
N THR A 233 -3.64 15.89 -9.57
CA THR A 233 -3.20 15.17 -10.76
C THR A 233 -4.40 14.96 -11.69
N PRO A 234 -4.27 15.23 -13.00
CA PRO A 234 -5.33 14.91 -13.97
C PRO A 234 -5.67 13.41 -13.92
N LEU A 235 -6.97 13.09 -13.87
CA LEU A 235 -7.41 11.70 -13.99
C LEU A 235 -7.27 11.24 -15.44
N LEU A 236 -6.46 10.21 -15.64
CA LEU A 236 -6.23 9.57 -16.94
C LEU A 236 -6.67 8.10 -16.88
N THR A 237 -6.98 7.54 -18.04
CA THR A 237 -7.28 6.11 -18.15
C THR A 237 -6.03 5.25 -18.03
N LYS A 238 -6.21 3.95 -17.84
CA LYS A 238 -5.10 2.98 -17.84
C LYS A 238 -4.29 3.07 -19.13
N GLU A 239 -4.96 3.14 -20.27
CA GLU A 239 -4.37 3.17 -21.61
C GLU A 239 -3.56 4.46 -21.85
N GLU A 240 -4.05 5.60 -21.38
CA GLU A 240 -3.34 6.88 -21.45
C GLU A 240 -2.06 6.84 -20.61
N LEU A 241 -2.12 6.32 -19.37
CA LEU A 241 -0.97 6.20 -18.49
C LEU A 241 0.05 5.17 -18.98
N GLU A 242 -0.42 4.04 -19.54
CA GLU A 242 0.44 3.04 -20.17
C GLU A 242 1.19 3.63 -21.37
N SER A 243 0.51 4.44 -22.18
CA SER A 243 1.12 5.12 -23.33
C SER A 243 2.16 6.16 -22.92
N LEU A 244 2.00 6.76 -21.74
CA LEU A 244 2.98 7.67 -21.14
C LEU A 244 4.19 6.93 -20.53
N GLY A 245 4.05 5.64 -20.23
CA GLY A 245 5.13 4.83 -19.66
C GLY A 245 5.00 4.55 -18.17
N PHE A 246 3.79 4.53 -17.60
CA PHE A 246 3.51 4.12 -16.22
C PHE A 246 3.09 2.65 -16.16
N GLN A 247 3.61 1.91 -15.17
CA GLN A 247 3.34 0.48 -14.99
C GLN A 247 2.46 0.17 -13.79
N LEU A 248 2.39 1.06 -12.80
CA LEU A 248 1.61 0.89 -11.59
C LEU A 248 0.63 2.08 -11.47
N ILE A 249 -0.67 1.80 -11.53
CA ILE A 249 -1.73 2.81 -11.47
C ILE A 249 -2.57 2.54 -10.24
N VAL A 250 -2.43 3.37 -9.20
CA VAL A 250 -3.18 3.23 -7.96
C VAL A 250 -4.37 4.20 -7.93
N CYS A 251 -5.56 3.69 -7.58
CA CYS A 251 -6.77 4.47 -7.29
C CYS A 251 -7.07 4.35 -5.78
N PRO A 252 -6.41 5.15 -4.92
CA PRO A 252 -6.31 4.85 -3.49
C PRO A 252 -7.58 5.12 -2.69
N LEU A 253 -8.50 5.99 -3.16
CA LEU A 253 -9.64 6.46 -2.41
C LEU A 253 -10.99 6.12 -3.03
N THR A 254 -11.04 5.51 -4.21
CA THR A 254 -12.27 5.18 -4.94
C THR A 254 -13.25 4.39 -4.07
N ALA A 255 -12.79 3.34 -3.38
CA ALA A 255 -13.63 2.54 -2.50
C ALA A 255 -14.16 3.34 -1.30
N LEU A 256 -13.32 4.18 -0.69
CA LEU A 256 -13.71 5.02 0.45
C LEU A 256 -14.78 6.04 0.04
N TYR A 257 -14.58 6.74 -1.06
CA TYR A 257 -15.52 7.76 -1.53
C TYR A 257 -16.84 7.15 -1.97
N ALA A 258 -16.82 6.01 -2.67
CA ALA A 258 -18.00 5.27 -3.06
C ALA A 258 -18.80 4.80 -1.82
N SER A 259 -18.13 4.21 -0.83
CA SER A 259 -18.76 3.76 0.42
C SER A 259 -19.37 4.91 1.20
N ALA A 260 -18.63 6.01 1.37
CA ALA A 260 -19.11 7.19 2.08
C ALA A 260 -20.35 7.79 1.41
N LYS A 261 -20.36 7.89 0.08
CA LYS A 261 -21.50 8.37 -0.69
C LYS A 261 -22.73 7.47 -0.53
N ALA A 262 -22.54 6.15 -0.69
CA ALA A 262 -23.64 5.18 -0.55
C ALA A 262 -24.23 5.20 0.88
N MET A 263 -23.38 5.20 1.92
CA MET A 263 -23.83 5.29 3.32
C MET A 263 -24.58 6.59 3.60
N GLN A 264 -24.06 7.74 3.13
CA GLN A 264 -24.71 9.03 3.31
C GLN A 264 -26.12 9.06 2.73
N GLU A 265 -26.29 8.50 1.53
CA GLU A 265 -27.58 8.45 0.86
C GLU A 265 -28.58 7.51 1.55
N ILE A 266 -28.14 6.30 1.91
CA ILE A 266 -29.01 5.30 2.58
C ILE A 266 -29.38 5.76 3.98
N PHE A 267 -28.47 6.34 4.76
CA PHE A 267 -28.77 6.89 6.08
C PHE A 267 -29.73 8.08 5.99
N GLY A 268 -29.61 8.92 4.96
CA GLY A 268 -30.58 9.98 4.70
C GLY A 268 -32.00 9.43 4.47
N LEU A 269 -32.14 8.40 3.62
CA LEU A 269 -33.42 7.73 3.38
C LEU A 269 -33.98 7.06 4.64
N LEU A 270 -33.14 6.33 5.37
CA LEU A 270 -33.55 5.68 6.63
C LEU A 270 -34.02 6.70 7.67
N LYS A 271 -33.32 7.83 7.80
CA LYS A 271 -33.67 8.91 8.74
C LYS A 271 -35.01 9.55 8.43
N THR A 272 -35.32 9.77 7.16
CA THR A 272 -36.57 10.45 6.75
C THR A 272 -37.74 9.50 6.58
N GLY A 273 -37.51 8.29 6.08
CA GLY A 273 -38.57 7.31 5.77
C GLY A 273 -38.78 6.23 6.84
N GLY A 274 -37.92 6.14 7.85
CA GLY A 274 -37.99 5.12 8.90
C GLY A 274 -37.73 3.68 8.43
N THR A 275 -37.44 3.49 7.12
CA THR A 275 -37.22 2.18 6.50
C THR A 275 -36.45 2.34 5.20
N THR A 276 -35.68 1.30 4.82
CA THR A 276 -34.98 1.21 3.52
C THR A 276 -35.80 0.54 2.43
N ARG A 277 -37.09 0.21 2.68
CA ARG A 277 -37.95 -0.55 1.73
C ARG A 277 -37.99 0.03 0.31
N ALA A 278 -37.96 1.35 0.17
CA ALA A 278 -37.97 2.03 -1.12
C ALA A 278 -36.61 2.11 -1.83
N ALA A 279 -35.55 1.56 -1.23
CA ALA A 279 -34.18 1.61 -1.74
C ALA A 279 -33.48 0.25 -1.68
N MET A 280 -34.25 -0.85 -1.74
CA MET A 280 -33.70 -2.21 -1.70
C MET A 280 -32.81 -2.52 -2.90
N ASP A 281 -33.06 -1.88 -4.04
CA ASP A 281 -32.24 -1.95 -5.26
C ASP A 281 -30.86 -1.28 -5.12
N ARG A 282 -30.68 -0.47 -4.08
CA ARG A 282 -29.42 0.22 -3.75
C ARG A 282 -28.62 -0.52 -2.68
N LEU A 283 -29.14 -1.62 -2.15
CA LEU A 283 -28.50 -2.47 -1.18
C LEU A 283 -28.15 -3.81 -1.81
N LEU A 284 -27.00 -4.35 -1.43
CA LEU A 284 -26.64 -5.68 -1.87
C LEU A 284 -27.63 -6.69 -1.27
N PRO A 285 -28.22 -7.62 -2.09
CA PRO A 285 -29.07 -8.66 -1.56
C PRO A 285 -28.38 -9.55 -0.53
N PHE A 286 -29.14 -9.99 0.47
CA PHE A 286 -28.65 -10.78 1.60
C PHE A 286 -27.81 -11.98 1.16
N GLN A 287 -28.29 -12.77 0.21
CA GLN A 287 -27.59 -13.95 -0.31
C GLN A 287 -26.25 -13.56 -1.00
N GLN A 288 -26.27 -12.52 -1.83
CA GLN A 288 -25.05 -12.07 -2.52
C GLN A 288 -23.99 -11.57 -1.55
N PHE A 289 -24.40 -10.97 -0.42
CA PHE A 289 -23.46 -10.58 0.63
C PHE A 289 -22.83 -11.81 1.31
N HIS A 290 -23.64 -12.86 1.56
CA HIS A 290 -23.15 -14.12 2.12
C HIS A 290 -22.13 -14.81 1.20
N ASP A 291 -22.30 -14.73 -0.11
CA ASP A 291 -21.34 -15.26 -1.08
C ASP A 291 -19.97 -14.55 -1.00
N ILE A 292 -19.96 -13.24 -0.63
CA ILE A 292 -18.71 -12.48 -0.47
C ILE A 292 -17.93 -12.96 0.76
N ILE A 293 -18.63 -13.26 1.84
CA ILE A 293 -18.02 -13.69 3.11
C ILE A 293 -17.89 -15.20 3.23
N ASP A 294 -18.25 -15.97 2.19
CA ASP A 294 -18.17 -17.44 2.11
C ASP A 294 -18.94 -18.15 3.24
N LEU A 295 -20.19 -17.71 3.48
CA LEU A 295 -21.00 -18.25 4.58
C LEU A 295 -21.22 -19.77 4.44
N ASP A 296 -21.47 -20.28 3.22
CA ASP A 296 -21.71 -21.72 2.98
C ASP A 296 -20.46 -22.55 3.28
N GLY A 297 -19.26 -22.04 2.97
CA GLY A 297 -17.99 -22.66 3.36
C GLY A 297 -17.85 -22.77 4.88
N TYR A 298 -18.26 -21.74 5.63
CA TYR A 298 -18.26 -21.78 7.09
C TYR A 298 -19.30 -22.72 7.68
N TYR A 299 -20.48 -22.85 7.08
CA TYR A 299 -21.45 -23.89 7.47
C TYR A 299 -20.89 -25.29 7.26
N ALA A 300 -20.22 -25.55 6.15
CA ALA A 300 -19.57 -26.83 5.90
C ALA A 300 -18.45 -27.15 6.91
N LEU A 301 -17.68 -26.13 7.32
CA LEU A 301 -16.67 -26.27 8.38
C LEU A 301 -17.31 -26.54 9.75
N ASP A 302 -18.39 -25.82 10.11
CA ASP A 302 -19.12 -26.02 11.36
C ASP A 302 -19.67 -27.44 11.44
N GLU A 303 -20.31 -27.94 10.38
CA GLU A 303 -20.82 -29.32 10.30
C GLU A 303 -19.68 -30.33 10.47
N ARG A 304 -18.54 -30.11 9.79
CA ARG A 304 -17.38 -31.03 9.85
C ARG A 304 -16.79 -31.17 11.25
N TYR A 305 -16.81 -30.09 12.05
CA TYR A 305 -16.20 -30.06 13.38
C TYR A 305 -17.21 -30.08 14.52
N ARG A 306 -18.52 -30.28 14.23
CA ARG A 306 -19.55 -30.44 15.25
C ARG A 306 -19.32 -31.68 16.10
N ALA A 307 -19.39 -31.51 17.44
CA ALA A 307 -19.29 -32.63 18.36
C ALA A 307 -20.49 -33.58 18.20
N PRO A 308 -20.32 -34.90 18.38
CA PRO A 308 -21.40 -35.88 18.19
C PRO A 308 -22.67 -35.66 19.03
N ASP A 309 -22.57 -34.92 20.15
CA ASP A 309 -23.68 -34.65 21.08
C ASP A 309 -24.43 -33.34 20.86
N ASP A 310 -23.99 -32.51 19.89
CA ASP A 310 -24.57 -31.20 19.55
C ASP A 310 -25.69 -31.27 18.50
N THR A 311 -26.51 -32.36 18.49
CA THR A 311 -27.68 -32.42 17.61
C THR A 311 -28.78 -31.49 18.13
N PRO A 312 -29.25 -30.46 17.40
CA PRO A 312 -30.40 -29.66 17.80
C PRO A 312 -31.66 -30.53 17.78
N GLY A 313 -32.16 -30.94 18.94
CA GLY A 313 -33.45 -31.63 19.00
C GLY A 313 -33.66 -32.72 20.03
N SER A 314 -32.86 -32.78 21.12
CA SER A 314 -33.17 -33.67 22.25
C SER A 314 -33.49 -32.85 23.51
N SER A 315 -34.57 -32.05 23.43
CA SER A 315 -35.23 -31.52 24.64
C SER A 315 -36.72 -31.37 24.38
#